data_48f480d7f6d87dcf4c32606d025cb789
#
_entry.id   48f480d7f6d87dcf4c32606d025cb789
#
_cell.length_a   1.000
_cell.length_b   1.000
_cell.length_c   1.000
_cell.angle_alpha   90.00
_cell.angle_beta   90.00
_cell.angle_gamma   90.00
#
_symmetry.space_group_name_H-M   'P 1'
#
loop_
_entity.id
_entity.type
_entity.pdbx_description
1 polymer ?
#
loop_
_entity_poly.entity_id
_entity_poly.type
_entity_poly.pdbx_seq_one_letter_code
_entity_poly.pdbx_strand_id
1 'polypeptide(L)'
;MFCQDSGKFLGGVGLNEIRRQHKVCNLGYWVRQSMHRQGIASRCVQALSAHALHELGLNRVEIVVAIGNTASEGVAVKSGALRESLARNRLHIRDKSVSAHVFSLVPR
;
A
#
# COMPACT_ATOMS: atom_id res chain seq x y z
N MET A 1 -5.07 -4.97 -10.01
CA MET A 1 -6.18 -4.04 -10.25
C MET A 1 -6.39 -3.85 -11.74
N PHE A 2 -7.63 -3.80 -12.15
CA PHE A 2 -8.01 -3.73 -13.56
C PHE A 2 -8.86 -2.49 -13.83
N CYS A 3 -8.76 -1.96 -15.05
CA CYS A 3 -9.68 -0.93 -15.52
C CYS A 3 -10.97 -1.60 -15.94
N GLN A 4 -12.09 -1.21 -15.34
CA GLN A 4 -13.40 -1.82 -15.63
C GLN A 4 -13.85 -1.57 -17.07
N ASP A 5 -13.55 -0.40 -17.62
CA ASP A 5 -14.00 -0.02 -18.94
C ASP A 5 -13.30 -0.76 -20.07
N SER A 6 -12.02 -1.06 -19.89
CA SER A 6 -11.21 -1.69 -20.93
C SER A 6 -10.72 -3.09 -20.58
N GLY A 7 -10.91 -3.52 -19.32
CA GLY A 7 -10.37 -4.77 -18.85
C GLY A 7 -8.84 -4.79 -18.80
N LYS A 8 -8.21 -3.66 -18.96
CA LYS A 8 -6.77 -3.56 -19.02
C LYS A 8 -6.14 -3.68 -17.63
N PHE A 9 -5.10 -4.52 -17.52
CA PHE A 9 -4.40 -4.71 -16.26
C PHE A 9 -3.56 -3.49 -15.93
N LEU A 10 -3.86 -2.83 -14.80
CA LEU A 10 -3.19 -1.60 -14.38
C LEU A 10 -2.16 -1.80 -13.29
N GLY A 11 -2.21 -2.90 -12.58
CA GLY A 11 -1.30 -3.16 -11.49
C GLY A 11 -1.82 -4.24 -10.57
N GLY A 12 -1.21 -4.37 -9.41
CA GLY A 12 -1.62 -5.34 -8.41
C GLY A 12 -1.69 -4.73 -7.03
N VAL A 13 -2.59 -5.26 -6.19
CA VAL A 13 -2.72 -4.88 -4.79
C VAL A 13 -3.04 -6.12 -3.99
N GLY A 14 -2.47 -6.24 -2.79
CA GLY A 14 -2.73 -7.39 -1.95
C GLY A 14 -2.32 -7.16 -0.52
N LEU A 15 -2.93 -7.93 0.38
CA LEU A 15 -2.53 -7.98 1.78
C LEU A 15 -1.53 -9.11 1.97
N ASN A 16 -0.53 -8.86 2.80
CA ASN A 16 0.43 -9.89 3.16
C ASN A 16 0.92 -9.67 4.58
N GLU A 17 1.76 -10.57 5.07
CA GLU A 17 2.31 -10.51 6.42
C GLU A 17 1.22 -10.25 7.47
N ILE A 18 0.10 -10.98 7.36
CA ILE A 18 -1.00 -10.83 8.31
C ILE A 18 -0.59 -11.45 9.63
N ARG A 19 -0.52 -10.61 10.66
CA ARG A 19 -0.16 -11.02 12.03
C ARG A 19 -1.40 -10.89 12.90
N ARG A 20 -2.14 -11.98 13.02
CA ARG A 20 -3.40 -11.99 13.78
C ARG A 20 -3.21 -11.68 15.26
N GLN A 21 -2.07 -12.07 15.79
CA GLN A 21 -1.71 -11.83 17.18
C GLN A 21 -1.69 -10.34 17.52
N HIS A 22 -1.20 -9.51 16.59
CA HIS A 22 -1.12 -8.07 16.78
C HIS A 22 -2.16 -7.30 15.98
N LYS A 23 -2.99 -8.02 15.22
CA LYS A 23 -4.05 -7.46 14.38
C LYS A 23 -3.52 -6.43 13.38
N VAL A 24 -2.40 -6.76 12.74
CA VAL A 24 -1.74 -5.91 11.76
C VAL A 24 -1.45 -6.70 10.49
N CYS A 25 -1.47 -6.02 9.36
CA CYS A 25 -1.02 -6.60 8.11
C CYS A 25 -0.27 -5.56 7.28
N ASN A 26 0.41 -6.03 6.25
CA ASN A 26 1.03 -5.17 5.26
C ASN A 26 0.18 -5.17 3.99
N LEU A 27 0.06 -4.02 3.36
CA LEU A 27 -0.61 -3.88 2.07
C LEU A 27 0.43 -3.45 1.05
N GLY A 28 0.63 -4.28 0.04
CA GLY A 28 1.54 -3.98 -1.05
C GLY A 28 0.78 -3.70 -2.33
N TYR A 29 1.34 -2.85 -3.18
CA TYR A 29 0.77 -2.56 -4.48
C TYR A 29 1.84 -2.13 -5.46
N TRP A 30 1.52 -2.27 -6.74
CA TRP A 30 2.31 -1.72 -7.83
C TRP A 30 1.36 -1.29 -8.93
N VAL A 31 1.76 -0.26 -9.68
CA VAL A 31 0.95 0.29 -10.76
C VAL A 31 1.79 0.33 -12.01
N ARG A 32 1.20 -0.05 -13.14
CA ARG A 32 1.87 0.05 -14.42
C ARG A 32 2.30 1.49 -14.66
N GLN A 33 3.59 1.68 -14.93
CA GLN A 33 4.17 3.01 -15.07
C GLN A 33 3.50 3.84 -16.16
N SER A 34 3.11 3.20 -17.25
CA SER A 34 2.46 3.88 -18.38
C SER A 34 1.05 4.39 -18.07
N MET A 35 0.48 4.01 -16.95
CA MET A 35 -0.91 4.30 -16.65
C MET A 35 -1.12 5.45 -15.66
N HIS A 36 -0.15 5.79 -14.85
CA HIS A 36 -0.18 6.93 -13.89
C HIS A 36 -1.56 7.23 -13.28
N ARG A 37 -2.33 6.18 -12.99
CA ARG A 37 -3.69 6.35 -12.50
C ARG A 37 -3.73 6.21 -10.98
N GLN A 38 -3.16 7.19 -10.32
CA GLN A 38 -3.11 7.21 -8.85
C GLN A 38 -4.49 7.16 -8.21
N GLY A 39 -5.50 7.75 -8.86
CA GLY A 39 -6.87 7.72 -8.36
C GLY A 39 -7.44 6.32 -8.29
N ILE A 40 -7.18 5.49 -9.31
CA ILE A 40 -7.65 4.09 -9.32
C ILE A 40 -6.90 3.29 -8.28
N ALA A 41 -5.57 3.44 -8.22
CA ALA A 41 -4.75 2.73 -7.24
C ALA A 41 -5.16 3.07 -5.81
N SER A 42 -5.36 4.36 -5.50
CA SER A 42 -5.75 4.78 -4.16
C SER A 42 -7.13 4.27 -3.77
N ARG A 43 -8.07 4.17 -4.71
CA ARG A 43 -9.38 3.57 -4.44
C ARG A 43 -9.27 2.10 -4.11
N CYS A 44 -8.43 1.36 -4.83
CA CYS A 44 -8.19 -0.06 -4.54
C CYS A 44 -7.55 -0.24 -3.19
N VAL A 45 -6.58 0.60 -2.84
CA VAL A 45 -5.93 0.58 -1.52
C VAL A 45 -6.95 0.86 -0.44
N GLN A 46 -7.81 1.87 -0.61
CA GLN A 46 -8.86 2.20 0.35
C GLN A 46 -9.84 1.03 0.53
N ALA A 47 -10.28 0.43 -0.56
CA ALA A 47 -11.23 -0.68 -0.51
C ALA A 47 -10.64 -1.88 0.22
N LEU A 48 -9.40 -2.24 -0.10
CA LEU A 48 -8.76 -3.39 0.52
C LEU A 48 -8.42 -3.12 1.98
N SER A 49 -8.00 -1.89 2.32
CA SER A 49 -7.76 -1.48 3.70
C SER A 49 -9.03 -1.54 4.52
N ALA A 50 -10.14 -1.04 3.97
CA ALA A 50 -11.44 -1.09 4.65
C ALA A 50 -11.85 -2.53 4.92
N HIS A 51 -11.64 -3.43 3.96
CA HIS A 51 -11.91 -4.85 4.13
C HIS A 51 -11.07 -5.42 5.28
N ALA A 52 -9.77 -5.12 5.30
CA ALA A 52 -8.89 -5.62 6.34
C ALA A 52 -9.30 -5.12 7.73
N LEU A 53 -9.63 -3.85 7.85
CA LEU A 53 -9.95 -3.24 9.13
C LEU A 53 -11.34 -3.63 9.63
N HIS A 54 -12.32 -3.71 8.74
CA HIS A 54 -13.72 -3.92 9.14
C HIS A 54 -14.17 -5.37 9.02
N GLU A 55 -13.78 -6.07 7.96
CA GLU A 55 -14.20 -7.46 7.74
C GLU A 55 -13.27 -8.46 8.42
N LEU A 56 -11.95 -8.23 8.34
CA LEU A 56 -10.98 -9.11 8.99
C LEU A 56 -10.70 -8.73 10.44
N GLY A 57 -11.22 -7.59 10.90
CA GLY A 57 -11.06 -7.16 12.27
C GLY A 57 -9.66 -6.74 12.66
N LEU A 58 -8.84 -6.35 11.69
CA LEU A 58 -7.48 -5.89 11.97
C LEU A 58 -7.51 -4.45 12.49
N ASN A 59 -6.49 -4.08 13.25
CA ASN A 59 -6.38 -2.74 13.85
C ASN A 59 -5.46 -1.81 13.06
N ARG A 60 -4.66 -2.36 12.15
CA ARG A 60 -3.64 -1.58 11.47
C ARG A 60 -3.29 -2.20 10.13
N VAL A 61 -3.21 -1.36 9.11
CA VAL A 61 -2.71 -1.73 7.79
C VAL A 61 -1.49 -0.88 7.52
N GLU A 62 -0.33 -1.51 7.28
CA GLU A 62 0.91 -0.81 6.97
C GLU A 62 1.19 -0.81 5.48
N ILE A 63 1.71 0.32 4.99
CA ILE A 63 2.17 0.47 3.63
C ILE A 63 3.62 0.93 3.70
N VAL A 64 4.55 0.15 3.13
CA VAL A 64 5.97 0.46 3.16
C VAL A 64 6.39 0.85 1.73
N VAL A 65 6.90 2.07 1.59
CA VAL A 65 7.25 2.64 0.28
C VAL A 65 8.73 2.99 0.26
N ALA A 66 9.47 2.43 -0.69
CA ALA A 66 10.88 2.76 -0.86
C ALA A 66 11.06 4.27 -1.09
N ILE A 67 12.12 4.85 -0.50
CA ILE A 67 12.42 6.26 -0.74
C ILE A 67 12.64 6.49 -2.24
N GLY A 68 12.16 7.63 -2.73
CA GLY A 68 12.27 7.97 -4.15
C GLY A 68 11.15 7.42 -5.02
N ASN A 69 10.31 6.52 -4.50
CA ASN A 69 9.16 6.01 -5.24
C ASN A 69 7.97 6.95 -5.06
N THR A 70 8.02 8.09 -5.75
CA THR A 70 7.02 9.16 -5.59
C THR A 70 5.62 8.74 -6.01
N ALA A 71 5.51 7.87 -7.02
CA ALA A 71 4.20 7.37 -7.47
C ALA A 71 3.52 6.57 -6.36
N SER A 72 4.25 5.66 -5.71
CA SER A 72 3.72 4.86 -4.61
C SER A 72 3.41 5.72 -3.39
N GLU A 73 4.25 6.71 -3.08
CA GLU A 73 3.97 7.65 -2.00
C GLU A 73 2.67 8.41 -2.26
N GLY A 74 2.47 8.85 -3.50
CA GLY A 74 1.24 9.55 -3.89
C GLY A 74 0.00 8.70 -3.68
N VAL A 75 0.08 7.42 -4.00
CA VAL A 75 -1.04 6.48 -3.77
C VAL A 75 -1.33 6.35 -2.28
N ALA A 76 -0.30 6.17 -1.46
CA ALA A 76 -0.47 6.05 -0.01
C ALA A 76 -1.14 7.30 0.57
N VAL A 77 -0.66 8.49 0.20
CA VAL A 77 -1.20 9.75 0.68
C VAL A 77 -2.66 9.91 0.24
N LYS A 78 -2.96 9.65 -1.03
CA LYS A 78 -4.32 9.76 -1.55
C LYS A 78 -5.29 8.78 -0.90
N SER A 79 -4.81 7.62 -0.47
CA SER A 79 -5.66 6.64 0.21
C SER A 79 -6.00 7.04 1.64
N GLY A 80 -5.40 8.10 2.15
CA GLY A 80 -5.63 8.58 3.51
C GLY A 80 -4.68 8.02 4.54
N ALA A 81 -3.63 7.31 4.10
CA ALA A 81 -2.65 6.76 5.03
C ALA A 81 -1.79 7.86 5.63
N LEU A 82 -1.45 7.69 6.90
CA LEU A 82 -0.61 8.62 7.65
C LEU A 82 0.84 8.16 7.56
N ARG A 83 1.74 9.07 7.15
CA ARG A 83 3.16 8.78 7.18
C ARG A 83 3.65 8.85 8.63
N GLU A 84 4.15 7.74 9.13
CA GLU A 84 4.59 7.65 10.52
C GLU A 84 6.09 7.79 10.70
N SER A 85 6.87 7.22 9.78
CA SER A 85 8.31 7.19 9.98
C SER A 85 9.07 6.95 8.69
N LEU A 86 10.38 7.23 8.76
CA LEU A 86 11.35 6.78 7.77
C LEU A 86 12.14 5.65 8.43
N ALA A 87 12.00 4.44 7.91
CA ALA A 87 12.69 3.26 8.44
C ALA A 87 13.96 3.00 7.63
N ARG A 88 15.12 3.13 8.27
CA ARG A 88 16.39 2.92 7.59
C ARG A 88 16.57 1.45 7.26
N ASN A 89 17.02 1.16 6.02
CA ASN A 89 17.30 -0.19 5.53
C ASN A 89 16.13 -1.16 5.75
N ARG A 90 14.92 -0.64 5.60
CA ARG A 90 13.71 -1.43 5.81
C ARG A 90 13.46 -2.45 4.70
N LEU A 91 13.93 -2.15 3.50
CA LEU A 91 13.74 -2.99 2.32
C LEU A 91 15.08 -3.45 1.76
N HIS A 92 15.06 -4.58 1.08
CA HIS A 92 16.22 -5.10 0.37
C HIS A 92 15.82 -5.28 -1.08
N ILE A 93 16.36 -4.43 -1.96
CA ILE A 93 15.98 -4.40 -3.38
C ILE A 93 17.25 -4.46 -4.22
N ARG A 94 17.31 -5.44 -5.13
CA ARG A 94 18.44 -5.62 -6.04
C ARG A 94 19.78 -5.62 -5.30
N ASP A 95 19.86 -6.41 -4.24
CA ASP A 95 21.06 -6.60 -3.40
C ASP A 95 21.50 -5.33 -2.67
N LYS A 96 20.59 -4.36 -2.51
CA LYS A 96 20.87 -3.14 -1.76
C LYS A 96 19.85 -2.93 -0.67
N SER A 97 20.30 -2.46 0.48
CA SER A 97 19.42 -2.03 1.55
C SER A 97 18.86 -0.65 1.19
N VAL A 98 17.56 -0.51 1.27
CA VAL A 98 16.87 0.72 0.91
C VAL A 98 15.99 1.17 2.07
N SER A 99 16.11 2.44 2.44
CA SER A 99 15.23 3.02 3.44
C SER A 99 13.83 3.21 2.86
N ALA A 100 12.83 3.23 3.71
CA ALA A 100 11.45 3.32 3.28
C ALA A 100 10.63 4.18 4.21
N HIS A 101 9.62 4.84 3.64
CA HIS A 101 8.59 5.50 4.44
C HIS A 101 7.56 4.47 4.86
N VAL A 102 7.14 4.53 6.12
CA VAL A 102 6.10 3.65 6.65
C VAL A 102 4.83 4.48 6.83
N PHE A 103 3.78 4.04 6.16
CA PHE A 103 2.45 4.65 6.26
C PHE A 103 1.51 3.68 6.96
N SER A 104 0.45 4.20 7.56
CA SER A 104 -0.55 3.33 8.19
C SER A 104 -1.96 3.85 7.99
N LEU A 105 -2.89 2.89 8.02
CA LEU A 105 -4.32 3.12 8.09
C LEU A 105 -4.85 2.37 9.31
N VAL A 106 -5.66 3.04 10.10
CA VAL A 106 -6.28 2.44 11.29
C VAL A 106 -7.78 2.68 11.25
N PRO A 107 -8.58 1.91 12.01
CA PRO A 107 -10.03 2.13 12.05
C PRO A 107 -10.36 3.51 12.62
N ARG A 108 -11.42 4.09 12.08
CA ARG A 108 -11.94 5.36 12.57
C ARG A 108 -13.10 5.15 13.49
#